data_72c469246f41bf8265c77556dd7b3452
#
_entry.id   72c469246f41bf8265c77556dd7b3452
#
_cell.length_a   1.000
_cell.length_b   1.000
_cell.length_c   1.000
_cell.angle_alpha   90.00
_cell.angle_beta   90.00
_cell.angle_gamma   90.00
#
_symmetry.space_group_name_H-M   'P 1'
#
loop_
_entity.id
_entity.type
_entity.pdbx_description
1 polymer ?
#
loop_
_entity_poly.entity_id
_entity_poly.type
_entity_poly.pdbx_seq_one_letter_code
_entity_poly.pdbx_strand_id
1 'polypeptide(L)' 'MKVKEIIFKLQQCNQELECYGYFKDDIRNVIMVDNSMEDRVEFNLEELKGD' A
#
# COMPACT_ATOMS: atom_id res chain seq x y z
N MET A 1 3.42 5.00 6.51
CA MET A 1 2.10 5.61 6.84
C MET A 1 1.60 5.07 8.17
N LYS A 2 0.90 5.88 8.90
CA LYS A 2 0.27 5.44 10.14
C LYS A 2 -1.03 4.69 9.83
N VAL A 3 -1.48 3.87 10.77
CA VAL A 3 -2.69 3.06 10.59
C VAL A 3 -3.89 3.94 10.21
N LYS A 4 -4.05 5.07 10.89
CA LYS A 4 -5.17 5.98 10.62
C LYS A 4 -5.15 6.54 9.19
N GLU A 5 -3.96 6.74 8.64
CA GLU A 5 -3.82 7.23 7.28
C GLU A 5 -4.18 6.15 6.27
N ILE A 6 -3.77 4.91 6.54
CA ILE A 6 -4.09 3.78 5.68
C ILE A 6 -5.60 3.54 5.67
N ILE A 7 -6.22 3.58 6.84
CA ILE A 7 -7.67 3.40 6.94
C ILE A 7 -8.40 4.46 6.12
N PHE A 8 -7.98 5.72 6.24
CA PHE A 8 -8.60 6.82 5.51
C PHE A 8 -8.49 6.60 4.00
N LYS A 9 -7.31 6.22 3.54
CA LYS A 9 -7.07 5.97 2.11
C LYS A 9 -7.91 4.81 1.60
N LEU A 10 -7.97 3.73 2.37
CA LEU A 10 -8.72 2.54 1.96
C LEU A 10 -10.22 2.80 1.90
N GLN A 11 -10.74 3.70 2.74
CA GLN A 11 -12.16 4.07 2.71
C GLN A 11 -12.54 4.77 1.40
N GLN A 12 -11.55 5.32 0.69
CA GLN A 12 -11.79 5.96 -0.60
C GLN A 12 -11.79 4.96 -1.76
N CYS A 13 -11.41 3.73 -1.49
CA CYS A 13 -11.28 2.69 -2.51
C CYS A 13 -12.52 1.82 -2.55
N ASN A 14 -12.70 1.10 -3.67
CA ASN A 14 -13.73 0.08 -3.77
C ASN A 14 -13.37 -1.05 -2.81
N GLN A 15 -14.26 -1.33 -1.86
CA GLN A 15 -14.02 -2.30 -0.78
C GLN A 15 -13.95 -3.74 -1.27
N GLU A 16 -14.37 -4.01 -2.51
CA GLU A 16 -14.36 -5.37 -3.06
C GLU A 16 -13.07 -5.72 -3.77
N LEU A 17 -12.17 -4.76 -3.94
CA LEU A 17 -10.90 -4.99 -4.61
C LEU A 17 -9.91 -5.69 -3.69
N GLU A 18 -9.04 -6.50 -4.28
CA GLU A 18 -7.95 -7.12 -3.54
C GLU A 18 -6.82 -6.12 -3.31
N CYS A 19 -6.12 -6.28 -2.20
CA CYS A 19 -4.96 -5.46 -1.88
C CYS A 19 -3.69 -6.27 -2.06
N TYR A 20 -2.69 -5.67 -2.68
CA TYR A 20 -1.41 -6.31 -2.91
C TYR A 20 -0.27 -5.46 -2.38
N GLY A 21 0.76 -6.10 -1.88
CA GLY A 21 1.99 -5.44 -1.49
C GLY A 21 3.17 -6.23 -2.04
N TYR A 22 4.17 -5.53 -2.50
CA TYR A 22 5.36 -6.14 -3.07
C TYR A 22 6.53 -5.85 -2.14
N PHE A 23 7.00 -6.87 -1.46
CA PHE A 23 8.15 -6.72 -0.55
C PHE A 23 8.93 -8.01 -0.53
N LYS A 24 10.18 -7.91 -0.09
CA LYS A 24 11.04 -9.06 0.12
C LYS A 24 10.91 -9.51 1.58
N ASP A 25 11.96 -10.04 2.15
CA ASP A 25 11.89 -10.71 3.46
C ASP A 25 11.98 -9.79 4.67
N ASP A 26 12.02 -8.48 4.46
CA ASP A 26 12.17 -7.53 5.56
C ASP A 26 10.93 -6.68 5.77
N ILE A 27 10.84 -6.08 6.95
CA ILE A 27 9.73 -5.20 7.28
C ILE A 27 10.02 -3.82 6.71
N ARG A 28 9.04 -3.26 6.01
CA ARG A 28 9.16 -1.94 5.41
C ARG A 28 7.95 -1.09 5.71
N ASN A 29 8.17 0.21 5.77
CA ASN A 29 7.08 1.14 5.99
C ASN A 29 6.25 1.30 4.72
N VAL A 30 4.94 1.35 4.87
CA VAL A 30 4.03 1.68 3.77
C VAL A 30 4.08 3.19 3.58
N ILE A 31 4.42 3.63 2.38
CA ILE A 31 4.54 5.05 2.08
C ILE A 31 3.37 5.57 1.24
N MET A 32 2.64 4.71 0.57
CA MET A 32 1.50 5.14 -0.24
C MET A 32 0.54 3.98 -0.46
N VAL A 33 -0.75 4.30 -0.53
CA VAL A 33 -1.79 3.38 -0.98
C VAL A 33 -2.19 3.83 -2.38
N ASP A 34 -1.93 2.99 -3.37
CA ASP A 34 -2.18 3.30 -4.77
C ASP A 34 -3.51 2.68 -5.20
N ASN A 35 -4.47 3.53 -5.51
CA ASN A 35 -5.79 3.11 -5.98
C ASN A 35 -6.05 3.53 -7.44
N SER A 36 -4.99 3.76 -8.20
CA SER A 36 -5.12 4.19 -9.60
C SER A 36 -5.54 3.07 -10.54
N MET A 37 -5.45 1.82 -10.10
CA MET A 37 -5.83 0.66 -10.90
C MET A 37 -7.29 0.29 -10.64
N GLU A 38 -7.95 -0.24 -11.67
CA GLU A 38 -9.38 -0.58 -11.57
C GLU A 38 -9.62 -1.93 -10.92
N ASP A 39 -8.65 -2.82 -10.96
CA ASP A 39 -8.81 -4.22 -10.54
C ASP A 39 -8.19 -4.53 -9.19
N ARG A 40 -7.42 -3.61 -8.61
CA ARG A 40 -6.75 -3.87 -7.34
C ARG A 40 -6.26 -2.58 -6.70
N VAL A 41 -5.90 -2.70 -5.42
CA VAL A 41 -5.22 -1.64 -4.67
C VAL A 41 -3.83 -2.14 -4.33
N GLU A 42 -2.82 -1.30 -4.50
CA GLU A 42 -1.43 -1.67 -4.20
C GLU A 42 -0.86 -0.79 -3.10
N PHE A 43 -0.13 -1.42 -2.19
CA PHE A 43 0.63 -0.70 -1.18
C PHE A 43 2.05 -0.50 -1.70
N ASN A 44 2.49 0.75 -1.73
CA ASN A 44 3.87 1.07 -2.06
C ASN A 44 4.68 1.14 -0.77
N LEU A 45 5.78 0.43 -0.76
CA LEU A 45 6.62 0.29 0.42
C LEU A 45 7.88 1.12 0.26
N GLU A 46 8.43 1.52 1.39
CA GLU A 46 9.69 2.25 1.42
C GLU A 46 10.80 1.42 0.80
N GLU A 47 11.52 2.02 -0.13
CA GLU A 47 12.67 1.36 -0.73
C GLU A 47 13.90 1.60 0.12
N LEU A 48 14.56 0.51 0.49
CA LEU A 48 15.84 0.60 1.16
C LEU A 48 16.90 0.82 0.10
N LYS A 49 17.66 1.90 0.25
CA LYS A 49 18.76 2.15 -0.65
C LYS A 49 19.88 1.18 -0.29
N GLY A 50 19.92 0.08 -1.01
CA GLY A 50 21.03 -0.83 -0.89
C GLY A 50 22.23 -0.26 -1.65
N ASP A 51 23.36 -0.58 -1.24
CA ASP A 51 24.58 -0.21 -1.94
C ASP A 51 25.08 -1.29 -2.79
#